data_5d651ef84cf7f29b70d74961dcf5792e
#
_entry.id   5d651ef84cf7f29b70d74961dcf5792e
#
_cell.length_a   1.000
_cell.length_b   1.000
_cell.length_c   1.000
_cell.angle_alpha   90.00
_cell.angle_beta   90.00
_cell.angle_gamma   90.00
#
_symmetry.space_group_name_H-M   'P 1'
#
loop_
_entity.id
_entity.type
_entity.pdbx_description
1 polymer ?
#
loop_
_entity_poly.entity_id
_entity_poly.type
_entity_poly.pdbx_seq_one_letter_code
_entity_poly.pdbx_strand_id
1 'polypeptide(L)' 'MNRQTQELRALSPAELKQQLMDTHKELFTLRFRAATRQLANTAEIAKVRRKIARINTLLAENEQDQNA' A
#
# COMPACT_ATOMS: atom_id res chain seq x y z
N MET A 1 16.88 -1.29 4.99
CA MET A 1 15.49 -0.98 4.66
C MET A 1 15.40 -0.31 3.32
N ASN A 2 14.38 -0.61 2.56
CA ASN A 2 14.26 0.07 1.30
C ASN A 2 13.69 1.50 1.51
N ARG A 3 13.96 2.36 0.54
CA ARG A 3 13.61 3.78 0.60
C ARG A 3 12.11 4.01 0.80
N GLN A 4 11.28 3.19 0.16
CA GLN A 4 9.83 3.28 0.26
C GLN A 4 9.34 3.07 1.70
N THR A 5 9.91 2.10 2.40
CA THR A 5 9.55 1.83 3.79
C THR A 5 9.91 3.01 4.68
N GLN A 6 11.07 3.64 4.47
CA GLN A 6 11.48 4.83 5.22
C GLN A 6 10.54 6.00 4.98
N GLU A 7 10.12 6.23 3.74
CA GLU A 7 9.18 7.28 3.40
C GLU A 7 7.83 7.05 4.08
N LEU A 8 7.34 5.82 4.07
CA LEU A 8 6.07 5.48 4.72
C LEU A 8 6.15 5.64 6.24
N ARG A 9 7.28 5.33 6.86
CA ARG A 9 7.45 5.49 8.31
C ARG A 9 7.41 6.94 8.76
N ALA A 10 7.69 7.88 7.86
CA ALA A 10 7.62 9.31 8.15
C ALA A 10 6.19 9.85 8.19
N LEU A 11 5.21 9.06 7.71
CA LEU A 11 3.82 9.50 7.64
C LEU A 11 3.08 9.27 8.96
N SER A 12 2.13 10.15 9.25
CA SER A 12 1.21 9.98 10.37
C SER A 12 0.24 8.82 10.11
N PRO A 13 -0.42 8.26 11.16
CA PRO A 13 -1.44 7.23 10.95
C PRO A 13 -2.56 7.65 9.99
N ALA A 14 -2.99 8.91 10.04
CA ALA A 14 -4.03 9.42 9.14
C ALA A 14 -3.53 9.43 7.69
N GLU A 15 -2.29 9.84 7.47
CA GLU A 15 -1.69 9.85 6.15
C GLU A 15 -1.49 8.42 5.63
N LEU A 16 -1.11 7.49 6.48
CA LEU A 16 -0.98 6.08 6.11
C LEU A 16 -2.32 5.49 5.69
N LYS A 17 -3.40 5.82 6.40
CA LYS A 17 -4.74 5.37 6.03
C LYS A 17 -5.15 5.91 4.67
N GLN A 18 -4.83 7.16 4.39
CA GLN A 18 -5.12 7.77 3.09
C GLN A 18 -4.32 7.07 1.98
N GLN A 19 -3.04 6.81 2.22
CA GLN A 19 -2.20 6.06 1.29
C GLN A 19 -2.75 4.66 1.03
N LEU A 20 -3.27 4.02 2.08
CA LEU A 20 -3.85 2.69 1.96
C LEU A 20 -5.07 2.71 1.03
N MET A 21 -5.96 3.68 1.22
CA MET A 21 -7.14 3.84 0.36
C MET A 21 -6.73 4.08 -1.09
N ASP A 22 -5.78 4.98 -1.32
CA ASP A 22 -5.31 5.31 -2.66
C ASP A 22 -4.68 4.09 -3.33
N THR A 23 -3.91 3.31 -2.57
CA THR A 23 -3.24 2.12 -3.07
C THR A 23 -4.23 1.00 -3.40
N HIS A 24 -5.29 0.85 -2.60
CA HIS A 24 -6.37 -0.10 -2.92
C HIS A 24 -7.09 0.28 -4.22
N LYS A 25 -7.33 1.57 -4.44
CA LYS A 25 -7.92 2.06 -5.70
C LYS A 25 -7.01 1.74 -6.88
N GLU A 26 -5.71 1.94 -6.72
CA GLU A 26 -4.73 1.61 -7.75
C GLU A 26 -4.74 0.11 -8.07
N LEU A 27 -4.78 -0.73 -7.04
CA LEU A 27 -4.85 -2.18 -7.23
C LEU A 27 -6.12 -2.58 -7.98
N PHE A 28 -7.26 -1.99 -7.61
CA PHE A 28 -8.52 -2.26 -8.29
C PHE A 28 -8.42 -1.89 -9.77
N THR A 29 -7.86 -0.72 -10.08
CA THR A 29 -7.68 -0.26 -11.46
C THR A 29 -6.79 -1.23 -12.26
N LEU A 30 -5.68 -1.68 -11.67
CA LEU A 30 -4.78 -2.63 -12.33
C LEU A 30 -5.46 -3.98 -12.58
N ARG A 31 -6.21 -4.46 -11.61
CA ARG A 31 -6.98 -5.72 -11.76
C ARG A 31 -8.05 -5.59 -12.83
N PHE A 32 -8.72 -4.44 -12.88
CA PHE A 32 -9.72 -4.17 -13.91
C PHE A 32 -9.10 -4.18 -15.29
N ARG A 33 -7.95 -3.53 -15.46
CA ARG A 33 -7.22 -3.54 -16.73
C ARG A 33 -6.79 -4.94 -17.13
N ALA A 34 -6.34 -5.75 -16.19
CA ALA A 34 -5.98 -7.14 -16.46
C ALA A 34 -7.19 -7.95 -16.92
N ALA A 35 -8.35 -7.74 -16.28
CA ALA A 35 -9.58 -8.45 -16.64
C ALA A 35 -10.10 -8.05 -18.02
N THR A 36 -9.89 -6.82 -18.44
CA THR A 36 -10.31 -6.33 -19.76
C THR A 36 -9.26 -6.52 -20.84
N ARG A 37 -8.17 -7.23 -20.51
CA ARG A 37 -7.05 -7.51 -21.42
C ARG A 37 -6.31 -6.26 -21.91
N GLN A 38 -6.44 -5.15 -21.19
CA GLN A 38 -5.55 -4.03 -21.37
C GLN A 38 -4.21 -4.37 -20.70
N LEU A 39 -3.13 -3.77 -21.22
CA LEU A 39 -1.79 -4.08 -20.73
C LEU A 39 -1.66 -3.80 -19.22
N ALA A 40 -1.84 -4.84 -18.42
CA ALA A 40 -1.52 -4.79 -17.01
C ALA A 40 -0.30 -5.66 -16.76
N ASN A 41 0.76 -5.04 -16.30
CA ASN A 41 1.97 -5.75 -15.93
C ASN A 41 1.74 -6.41 -14.58
N THR A 42 1.86 -7.76 -14.53
CA THR A 42 1.71 -8.49 -13.27
C THR A 42 2.72 -8.04 -12.22
N ALA A 43 3.90 -7.57 -12.63
CA ALA A 43 4.89 -7.01 -11.72
C ALA A 43 4.38 -5.74 -11.02
N GLU A 44 3.60 -4.90 -11.70
CA GLU A 44 2.98 -3.72 -11.08
C GLU A 44 1.94 -4.12 -10.04
N ILE A 45 1.13 -5.13 -10.34
CA ILE A 45 0.15 -5.65 -9.38
C ILE A 45 0.86 -6.16 -8.12
N ALA A 46 1.95 -6.90 -8.30
CA ALA A 46 2.73 -7.42 -7.18
C ALA A 46 3.34 -6.29 -6.34
N LYS A 47 3.84 -5.23 -6.97
CA LYS A 47 4.38 -4.06 -6.27
C LYS A 47 3.31 -3.37 -5.43
N VAL A 48 2.13 -3.17 -5.99
CA VAL A 48 1.03 -2.51 -5.29
C VAL A 48 0.56 -3.35 -4.10
N ARG A 49 0.45 -4.66 -4.28
CA ARG A 49 0.09 -5.57 -3.17
C ARG A 49 1.11 -5.52 -2.04
N ARG A 50 2.41 -5.47 -2.36
CA ARG A 50 3.46 -5.34 -1.36
C ARG A 50 3.39 -4.00 -0.62
N LYS A 51 3.07 -2.92 -1.33
CA LYS A 51 2.89 -1.60 -0.72
C LYS A 51 1.75 -1.63 0.28
N ILE A 52 0.62 -2.24 -0.08
CA ILE A 52 -0.53 -2.40 0.84
C ILE A 52 -0.10 -3.15 2.10
N ALA A 53 0.64 -4.25 1.95
CA ALA A 53 1.10 -5.04 3.08
C ALA A 53 2.02 -4.22 4.00
N ARG A 54 2.91 -3.41 3.45
CA ARG A 54 3.79 -2.53 4.23
C ARG A 54 3.00 -1.48 5.00
N ILE A 55 2.02 -0.85 4.36
CA ILE A 55 1.19 0.16 5.01
C ILE A 55 0.41 -0.47 6.17
N ASN A 56 -0.17 -1.64 5.96
CA ASN A 56 -0.90 -2.36 7.01
C ASN A 56 0.01 -2.71 8.18
N THR A 57 1.25 -3.14 7.92
CA THR A 57 2.22 -3.44 8.96
C THR A 57 2.55 -2.20 9.78
N LEU A 58 2.77 -1.06 9.12
CA LEU A 58 3.09 0.19 9.80
C LEU A 58 1.92 0.70 10.64
N LEU A 59 0.69 0.56 10.13
CA LEU A 59 -0.50 0.92 10.89
C LEU A 59 -0.66 0.05 12.13
N ALA A 60 -0.40 -1.26 12.01
CA ALA A 60 -0.45 -2.18 13.15
C ALA A 60 0.61 -1.83 14.20
N GLU A 61 1.83 -1.48 13.76
CA GLU A 61 2.89 -1.04 14.67
C GLU A 61 2.48 0.23 15.43
N ASN A 62 1.90 1.20 14.73
CA ASN A 62 1.44 2.45 15.35
C ASN A 62 0.34 2.20 16.38
N GLU A 63 -0.59 1.30 16.10
CA GLU A 63 -1.63 0.93 17.04
C GLU A 63 -1.05 0.29 18.30
N GLN A 64 -0.05 -0.58 18.16
CA GLN A 64 0.61 -1.22 19.28
C GLN A 64 1.35 -0.19 20.14
N ASP A 65 2.02 0.77 19.52
CA ASP A 65 2.73 1.83 20.21
C ASP A 65 1.79 2.72 21.01
N GLN A 66 0.58 2.97 20.49
CA GLN A 66 -0.43 3.78 21.16
C GLN A 66 -1.08 3.04 22.32
N ASN A 67 -1.11 1.72 22.27
CA ASN A 67 -1.75 0.87 23.29
C ASN A 67 -0.76 0.36 24.33
N ALA A 68 0.52 0.62 24.16
CA ALA A 68 1.55 0.13 25.08
C ALA A 68 1.70 1.01 26.33
#